data_42e321a91d7a7268b4a18665a4bf0a24
#
_entry.id   42e321a91d7a7268b4a18665a4bf0a24
#
_cell.length_a   1.000
_cell.length_b   1.000
_cell.length_c   1.000
_cell.angle_alpha   90.00
_cell.angle_beta   90.00
_cell.angle_gamma   90.00
#
_symmetry.space_group_name_H-M   'P 1'
#
loop_
_entity.id
_entity.type
_entity.pdbx_description
1 polymer ?
#
loop_
_entity_poly.entity_id
_entity_poly.type
_entity_poly.pdbx_seq_one_letter_code
_entity_poly.pdbx_strand_id
1 'polypeptide(L)'
;MVSRGAGENLRSIGYQGDYHVMENGVDMPRGRVSEEAITAATTDYDLPEGVPVFLFVGRMMWYKGLRIILDALKLLQAGGQDFRMVFIGSGADAAEVQEYAKPLGGKCIFTGAISQRETLRAWYCRADLFLFPSSYDTNGLVVREAAACDLAAVLIDGSCAAEGVTDGVDGFLIDENAGSMAAKLQEICKQPECMAQVGCQAGDRLYLSWGDAVKRARERYGIVMENYRMGRYDDHHRPMDGVLNAQGSIMDALAKLRDLGDGLAERYREGWDEHREGIQERRDEFREEFQERLEEHREGRRAFRTELKQKGEALWQKLDRYL
;
A
#
# COMPACT_ATOMS: atom_id res chain seq x y z
N MET A 1 -15.59 -10.26 -13.22
CA MET A 1 -15.00 -10.77 -11.96
C MET A 1 -13.50 -10.62 -12.03
N VAL A 2 -12.81 -10.45 -10.90
CA VAL A 2 -11.35 -10.31 -10.86
C VAL A 2 -10.62 -11.67 -10.88
N SER A 3 -11.33 -12.76 -10.58
CA SER A 3 -10.83 -14.13 -10.62
C SER A 3 -12.00 -15.10 -10.87
N ARG A 4 -11.70 -16.35 -11.23
CA ARG A 4 -12.69 -17.42 -11.35
C ARG A 4 -13.28 -17.77 -10.00
N GLY A 5 -12.44 -17.92 -8.96
CA GLY A 5 -12.88 -18.19 -7.61
C GLY A 5 -13.83 -17.14 -7.06
N ALA A 6 -13.60 -15.84 -7.36
CA ALA A 6 -14.57 -14.80 -7.04
C ALA A 6 -15.90 -14.97 -7.78
N GLY A 7 -15.87 -15.45 -9.02
CA GLY A 7 -17.08 -15.80 -9.79
C GLY A 7 -17.82 -17.02 -9.24
N GLU A 8 -17.09 -18.05 -8.81
CA GLU A 8 -17.66 -19.25 -8.17
C GLU A 8 -18.31 -18.91 -6.82
N ASN A 9 -17.65 -18.08 -6.03
CA ASN A 9 -18.23 -17.56 -4.80
C ASN A 9 -19.54 -16.79 -5.07
N LEU A 10 -19.60 -15.99 -6.14
CA LEU A 10 -20.82 -15.31 -6.54
C LEU A 10 -21.94 -16.30 -6.91
N ARG A 11 -21.59 -17.40 -7.61
CA ARG A 11 -22.54 -18.47 -7.94
C ARG A 11 -23.05 -19.19 -6.69
N SER A 12 -22.20 -19.41 -5.70
CA SER A 12 -22.59 -20.08 -4.46
C SER A 12 -23.65 -19.31 -3.66
N ILE A 13 -23.73 -17.98 -3.83
CA ILE A 13 -24.76 -17.13 -3.21
C ILE A 13 -25.96 -16.87 -4.13
N GLY A 14 -26.09 -17.63 -5.24
CA GLY A 14 -27.29 -17.66 -6.08
C GLY A 14 -27.20 -16.89 -7.40
N TYR A 15 -26.05 -16.34 -7.78
CA TYR A 15 -25.91 -15.72 -9.10
C TYR A 15 -25.92 -16.78 -10.20
N GLN A 16 -26.81 -16.62 -11.18
CA GLN A 16 -26.98 -17.56 -12.29
C GLN A 16 -26.57 -16.99 -13.65
N GLY A 17 -26.17 -15.71 -13.70
CA GLY A 17 -25.77 -15.06 -14.93
C GLY A 17 -24.35 -15.42 -15.38
N ASP A 18 -24.03 -15.08 -16.62
CA ASP A 18 -22.67 -15.20 -17.12
C ASP A 18 -21.74 -14.13 -16.54
N TYR A 19 -20.49 -14.48 -16.32
CA TYR A 19 -19.46 -13.53 -15.94
C TYR A 19 -18.19 -13.72 -16.76
N HIS A 20 -17.43 -12.67 -16.85
CA HIS A 20 -16.12 -12.70 -17.49
C HIS A 20 -15.06 -12.34 -16.47
N VAL A 21 -13.95 -13.08 -16.50
CA VAL A 21 -12.79 -12.76 -15.64
C VAL A 21 -12.00 -11.64 -16.31
N MET A 22 -11.85 -10.55 -15.58
CA MET A 22 -11.00 -9.42 -15.93
C MET A 22 -10.05 -9.17 -14.75
N GLU A 23 -8.85 -9.71 -14.88
CA GLU A 23 -7.84 -9.65 -13.84
C GLU A 23 -7.35 -8.22 -13.62
N ASN A 24 -7.08 -7.88 -12.38
CA ASN A 24 -6.43 -6.62 -12.03
C ASN A 24 -4.95 -6.67 -12.42
N GLY A 25 -4.43 -5.55 -12.91
CA GLY A 25 -2.99 -5.33 -13.02
C GLY A 25 -2.38 -4.90 -11.70
N VAL A 26 -1.06 -4.84 -11.66
CA VAL A 26 -0.30 -4.25 -10.56
C VAL A 26 0.40 -2.98 -11.00
N ASP A 27 0.53 -2.04 -10.08
CA ASP A 27 1.24 -0.79 -10.28
C ASP A 27 2.71 -0.95 -9.83
N MET A 28 3.34 -1.97 -10.37
CA MET A 28 4.72 -2.33 -10.08
C MET A 28 5.37 -2.71 -11.42
N PRO A 29 6.41 -1.98 -11.88
CA PRO A 29 7.11 -2.34 -13.11
C PRO A 29 7.83 -3.67 -12.93
N ARG A 30 7.86 -4.49 -14.00
CA ARG A 30 8.58 -5.75 -13.99
C ARG A 30 10.10 -5.53 -13.92
N GLY A 31 10.76 -6.42 -13.21
CA GLY A 31 12.21 -6.51 -13.08
C GLY A 31 12.72 -6.12 -11.70
N ARG A 32 13.97 -6.47 -11.46
CA ARG A 32 14.64 -6.17 -10.19
C ARG A 32 15.03 -4.70 -10.10
N VAL A 33 15.04 -4.17 -8.89
CA VAL A 33 15.66 -2.87 -8.58
C VAL A 33 17.19 -3.03 -8.49
N SER A 34 17.93 -1.92 -8.42
CA SER A 34 19.40 -1.97 -8.29
C SER A 34 19.84 -2.56 -6.95
N GLU A 35 21.02 -3.16 -6.90
CA GLU A 35 21.57 -3.75 -5.67
C GLU A 35 21.79 -2.69 -4.58
N GLU A 36 22.09 -1.44 -4.97
CA GLU A 36 22.18 -0.32 -4.04
C GLU A 36 20.85 -0.03 -3.37
N ALA A 37 19.73 -0.09 -4.12
CA ALA A 37 18.39 0.10 -3.57
C ALA A 37 18.01 -1.04 -2.62
N ILE A 38 18.39 -2.29 -2.95
CA ILE A 38 18.16 -3.45 -2.10
C ILE A 38 18.94 -3.27 -0.79
N THR A 39 20.23 -2.95 -0.90
CA THR A 39 21.11 -2.73 0.26
C THR A 39 20.57 -1.61 1.15
N ALA A 40 20.20 -0.47 0.57
CA ALA A 40 19.65 0.66 1.31
C ALA A 40 18.35 0.32 2.07
N ALA A 41 17.52 -0.55 1.51
CA ALA A 41 16.26 -0.98 2.15
C ALA A 41 16.46 -2.02 3.25
N THR A 42 17.57 -2.76 3.25
CA THR A 42 17.75 -3.97 4.07
C THR A 42 18.94 -3.92 5.04
N THR A 43 19.78 -2.89 4.96
CA THR A 43 21.04 -2.80 5.73
C THR A 43 20.86 -2.82 7.26
N ASP A 44 19.71 -2.36 7.75
CA ASP A 44 19.43 -2.31 9.20
C ASP A 44 18.94 -3.65 9.77
N TYR A 45 18.81 -4.68 8.92
CA TYR A 45 18.25 -5.97 9.29
C TYR A 45 19.28 -7.10 9.20
N ASP A 46 19.20 -8.06 10.13
CA ASP A 46 20.07 -9.24 10.15
C ASP A 46 19.64 -10.25 9.08
N LEU A 47 20.21 -10.14 7.89
CA LEU A 47 19.99 -11.01 6.74
C LEU A 47 21.31 -11.68 6.31
N PRO A 48 21.74 -12.76 7.00
CA PRO A 48 23.02 -13.41 6.73
C PRO A 48 23.09 -13.98 5.31
N GLU A 49 24.27 -13.95 4.71
CA GLU A 49 24.51 -14.55 3.41
C GLU A 49 24.30 -16.08 3.46
N GLY A 50 23.67 -16.63 2.40
CA GLY A 50 23.38 -18.05 2.31
C GLY A 50 22.20 -18.55 3.17
N VAL A 51 21.55 -17.67 3.92
CA VAL A 51 20.34 -17.97 4.67
C VAL A 51 19.13 -17.50 3.88
N PRO A 52 18.15 -18.38 3.55
CA PRO A 52 16.99 -18.02 2.79
C PRO A 52 16.13 -16.97 3.50
N VAL A 53 15.69 -15.96 2.75
CA VAL A 53 14.84 -14.90 3.21
C VAL A 53 13.44 -15.11 2.65
N PHE A 54 12.48 -15.33 3.53
CA PHE A 54 11.07 -15.44 3.21
C PHE A 54 10.38 -14.09 3.45
N LEU A 55 9.38 -13.78 2.64
CA LEU A 55 8.65 -12.52 2.69
C LEU A 55 7.15 -12.76 2.75
N PHE A 56 6.48 -12.01 3.60
CA PHE A 56 5.04 -11.80 3.56
C PHE A 56 4.76 -10.30 3.44
N VAL A 57 3.84 -9.93 2.55
CA VAL A 57 3.37 -8.56 2.39
C VAL A 57 1.84 -8.56 2.47
N GLY A 58 1.29 -7.78 3.37
CA GLY A 58 -0.17 -7.68 3.49
C GLY A 58 -0.65 -7.18 4.84
N ARG A 59 -1.97 -7.16 4.99
CA ARG A 59 -2.56 -6.84 6.29
C ARG A 59 -2.23 -7.92 7.31
N MET A 60 -1.73 -7.53 8.48
CA MET A 60 -1.46 -8.43 9.59
C MET A 60 -2.76 -8.85 10.26
N MET A 61 -3.41 -9.85 9.68
CA MET A 61 -4.67 -10.44 10.14
C MET A 61 -4.59 -11.95 10.00
N TRP A 62 -5.05 -12.69 10.99
CA TRP A 62 -4.93 -14.16 11.05
C TRP A 62 -5.49 -14.87 9.82
N TYR A 63 -6.58 -14.36 9.24
CA TYR A 63 -7.18 -14.96 8.04
C TYR A 63 -6.30 -14.87 6.77
N LYS A 64 -5.19 -14.12 6.82
CA LYS A 64 -4.18 -14.08 5.74
C LYS A 64 -3.18 -15.24 5.80
N GLY A 65 -3.46 -16.26 6.61
CA GLY A 65 -2.64 -17.47 6.72
C GLY A 65 -1.39 -17.30 7.59
N LEU A 66 -1.29 -16.22 8.37
CA LEU A 66 -0.11 -15.94 9.21
C LEU A 66 0.16 -17.07 10.22
N ARG A 67 -0.90 -17.74 10.73
CA ARG A 67 -0.74 -18.89 11.61
C ARG A 67 -0.07 -20.06 10.90
N ILE A 68 -0.47 -20.34 9.65
CA ILE A 68 0.14 -21.39 8.83
C ILE A 68 1.63 -21.11 8.62
N ILE A 69 1.98 -19.85 8.28
CA ILE A 69 3.39 -19.43 8.13
C ILE A 69 4.16 -19.68 9.42
N LEU A 70 3.71 -19.13 10.55
CA LEU A 70 4.46 -19.19 11.81
C LEU A 70 4.61 -20.62 12.34
N ASP A 71 3.57 -21.43 12.21
CA ASP A 71 3.65 -22.85 12.64
C ASP A 71 4.53 -23.68 11.70
N ALA A 72 4.50 -23.44 10.38
CA ALA A 72 5.42 -24.05 9.43
C ALA A 72 6.89 -23.67 9.72
N LEU A 73 7.15 -22.40 10.05
CA LEU A 73 8.49 -21.94 10.40
C LEU A 73 9.01 -22.55 11.70
N LYS A 74 8.13 -22.81 12.70
CA LYS A 74 8.50 -23.56 13.92
C LYS A 74 8.91 -24.98 13.59
N LEU A 75 8.17 -25.65 12.69
CA LEU A 75 8.53 -27.00 12.21
C LEU A 75 9.85 -26.99 11.43
N LEU A 76 10.06 -25.99 10.57
CA LEU A 76 11.27 -25.82 9.80
C LEU A 76 12.50 -25.61 10.71
N GLN A 77 12.36 -24.77 11.73
CA GLN A 77 13.39 -24.53 12.74
C GLN A 77 13.70 -25.80 13.56
N ALA A 78 12.67 -26.55 13.95
CA ALA A 78 12.84 -27.82 14.65
C ALA A 78 13.58 -28.88 13.79
N GLY A 79 13.42 -28.81 12.46
CA GLY A 79 14.17 -29.60 11.47
C GLY A 79 15.60 -29.12 11.23
N GLY A 80 16.07 -28.09 11.92
CA GLY A 80 17.44 -27.57 11.82
C GLY A 80 17.70 -26.64 10.63
N GLN A 81 16.68 -26.26 9.87
CA GLN A 81 16.81 -25.32 8.76
C GLN A 81 16.89 -23.88 9.29
N ASP A 82 17.92 -23.12 8.90
CA ASP A 82 17.96 -21.67 9.16
C ASP A 82 17.21 -20.88 8.07
N PHE A 83 16.67 -19.74 8.46
CA PHE A 83 15.91 -18.83 7.60
C PHE A 83 15.79 -17.43 8.24
N ARG A 84 15.39 -16.46 7.42
CA ARG A 84 14.83 -15.19 7.91
C ARG A 84 13.43 -15.03 7.33
N MET A 85 12.51 -14.57 8.16
CA MET A 85 11.12 -14.29 7.74
C MET A 85 10.80 -12.82 7.96
N VAL A 86 10.49 -12.11 6.89
CA VAL A 86 10.16 -10.69 6.90
C VAL A 86 8.65 -10.51 6.71
N PHE A 87 8.04 -9.80 7.65
CA PHE A 87 6.63 -9.43 7.60
C PHE A 87 6.51 -7.94 7.34
N ILE A 88 5.92 -7.57 6.19
CA ILE A 88 5.66 -6.18 5.80
C ILE A 88 4.16 -5.91 5.83
N GLY A 89 3.77 -4.95 6.65
CA GLY A 89 2.38 -4.52 6.76
C GLY A 89 1.98 -4.19 8.18
N SER A 90 0.70 -3.85 8.33
CA SER A 90 0.06 -3.57 9.62
C SER A 90 -1.35 -4.19 9.63
N GLY A 91 -1.96 -4.30 10.79
CA GLY A 91 -3.30 -4.86 10.92
C GLY A 91 -3.73 -5.02 12.37
N ALA A 92 -5.00 -5.37 12.56
CA ALA A 92 -5.58 -5.50 13.91
C ALA A 92 -4.87 -6.57 14.75
N ASP A 93 -4.39 -7.66 14.10
CA ASP A 93 -3.79 -8.79 14.80
C ASP A 93 -2.25 -8.67 14.88
N ALA A 94 -1.65 -7.55 14.45
CA ALA A 94 -0.19 -7.40 14.36
C ALA A 94 0.54 -7.69 15.69
N ALA A 95 0.02 -7.20 16.81
CA ALA A 95 0.61 -7.43 18.13
C ALA A 95 0.55 -8.92 18.54
N GLU A 96 -0.58 -9.59 18.27
CA GLU A 96 -0.75 -11.01 18.56
C GLU A 96 0.15 -11.88 17.67
N VAL A 97 0.31 -11.50 16.38
CA VAL A 97 1.19 -12.19 15.44
C VAL A 97 2.65 -12.09 15.90
N GLN A 98 3.09 -10.91 16.33
CA GLN A 98 4.43 -10.71 16.88
C GLN A 98 4.66 -11.53 18.15
N GLU A 99 3.68 -11.55 19.05
CA GLU A 99 3.75 -12.37 20.26
C GLU A 99 3.84 -13.86 19.93
N TYR A 100 3.04 -14.32 18.97
CA TYR A 100 3.03 -15.72 18.52
C TYR A 100 4.33 -16.13 17.82
N ALA A 101 5.05 -15.19 17.23
CA ALA A 101 6.33 -15.39 16.57
C ALA A 101 7.52 -15.45 17.54
N LYS A 102 7.40 -15.05 18.80
CA LYS A 102 8.50 -15.00 19.79
C LYS A 102 9.34 -16.28 19.88
N PRO A 103 8.77 -17.50 19.82
CA PRO A 103 9.56 -18.72 19.85
C PRO A 103 10.57 -18.87 18.70
N LEU A 104 10.37 -18.14 17.59
CA LEU A 104 11.28 -18.11 16.44
C LEU A 104 12.46 -17.12 16.65
N GLY A 105 12.40 -16.32 17.71
CA GLY A 105 13.45 -15.36 18.06
C GLY A 105 13.67 -14.29 16.98
N GLY A 106 14.93 -13.86 16.83
CA GLY A 106 15.34 -12.85 15.85
C GLY A 106 15.21 -13.24 14.38
N LYS A 107 14.74 -14.47 14.08
CA LYS A 107 14.50 -14.92 12.70
C LYS A 107 13.27 -14.26 12.06
N CYS A 108 12.34 -13.75 12.86
CA CYS A 108 11.16 -13.01 12.38
C CYS A 108 11.38 -11.51 12.51
N ILE A 109 11.31 -10.83 11.39
CA ILE A 109 11.51 -9.38 11.24
C ILE A 109 10.16 -8.75 10.89
N PHE A 110 9.75 -7.74 11.65
CA PHE A 110 8.51 -7.00 11.43
C PHE A 110 8.85 -5.53 11.11
N THR A 111 8.71 -5.14 9.86
CA THR A 111 9.07 -3.78 9.40
C THR A 111 7.95 -2.74 9.62
N GLY A 112 6.72 -3.20 9.91
CA GLY A 112 5.55 -2.36 9.80
C GLY A 112 5.12 -2.14 8.35
N ALA A 113 4.23 -1.18 8.10
CA ALA A 113 3.77 -0.87 6.76
C ALA A 113 4.78 0.00 6.01
N ILE A 114 5.13 -0.41 4.79
CA ILE A 114 6.01 0.35 3.90
C ILE A 114 5.14 1.00 2.82
N SER A 115 5.12 2.33 2.79
CA SER A 115 4.35 3.12 1.82
C SER A 115 5.15 3.48 0.57
N GLN A 116 6.48 3.53 0.68
CA GLN A 116 7.36 3.83 -0.45
C GLN A 116 7.48 2.62 -1.36
N ARG A 117 7.01 2.76 -2.60
CA ARG A 117 6.95 1.67 -3.58
C ARG A 117 8.32 1.06 -3.89
N GLU A 118 9.34 1.89 -4.10
CA GLU A 118 10.70 1.40 -4.42
C GLU A 118 11.31 0.63 -3.26
N THR A 119 11.09 1.06 -2.02
CA THR A 119 11.51 0.30 -0.83
C THR A 119 10.79 -1.05 -0.74
N LEU A 120 9.49 -1.08 -1.02
CA LEU A 120 8.73 -2.33 -1.04
C LEU A 120 9.23 -3.28 -2.15
N ARG A 121 9.52 -2.74 -3.36
CA ARG A 121 10.13 -3.50 -4.46
C ARG A 121 11.50 -4.07 -4.07
N ALA A 122 12.32 -3.29 -3.36
CA ALA A 122 13.60 -3.76 -2.89
C ALA A 122 13.46 -4.99 -1.96
N TRP A 123 12.46 -5.02 -1.11
CA TRP A 123 12.15 -6.18 -0.29
C TRP A 123 11.69 -7.40 -1.10
N TYR A 124 10.82 -7.22 -2.10
CA TYR A 124 10.47 -8.31 -3.02
C TYR A 124 11.70 -8.83 -3.78
N CYS A 125 12.61 -7.95 -4.20
CA CYS A 125 13.84 -8.34 -4.89
C CYS A 125 14.87 -8.99 -3.96
N ARG A 126 14.87 -8.69 -2.64
CA ARG A 126 15.80 -9.29 -1.65
C ARG A 126 15.37 -10.67 -1.21
N ALA A 127 14.09 -10.93 -1.19
CA ALA A 127 13.54 -12.20 -0.74
C ALA A 127 13.80 -13.33 -1.73
N ASP A 128 13.86 -14.57 -1.21
CA ASP A 128 14.02 -15.79 -1.98
C ASP A 128 12.69 -16.50 -2.24
N LEU A 129 11.69 -16.32 -1.36
CA LEU A 129 10.33 -16.84 -1.50
C LEU A 129 9.30 -15.88 -0.88
N PHE A 130 8.16 -15.75 -1.55
CA PHE A 130 6.99 -15.05 -1.05
C PHE A 130 6.00 -16.04 -0.45
N LEU A 131 5.69 -15.91 0.85
CA LEU A 131 4.78 -16.81 1.56
C LEU A 131 3.41 -16.15 1.71
N PHE A 132 2.40 -16.67 1.01
CA PHE A 132 1.05 -16.11 1.05
C PHE A 132 -0.04 -17.18 1.10
N PRO A 133 -0.12 -17.99 2.18
CA PRO A 133 -1.12 -19.03 2.35
C PRO A 133 -2.46 -18.44 2.82
N SER A 134 -3.05 -17.57 2.00
CA SER A 134 -4.34 -16.93 2.26
C SER A 134 -5.44 -17.64 1.49
N SER A 135 -6.44 -18.20 2.19
CA SER A 135 -7.66 -18.72 1.59
C SER A 135 -8.70 -17.65 1.32
N TYR A 136 -8.59 -16.48 1.98
CA TYR A 136 -9.49 -15.33 1.84
C TYR A 136 -8.84 -14.20 1.04
N ASP A 137 -8.67 -14.42 -0.26
CA ASP A 137 -8.24 -13.37 -1.19
C ASP A 137 -9.10 -13.44 -2.46
N THR A 138 -9.26 -12.31 -3.14
CA THR A 138 -10.07 -12.25 -4.36
C THR A 138 -9.25 -12.31 -5.64
N ASN A 139 -7.99 -11.87 -5.60
CA ASN A 139 -7.13 -11.79 -6.80
C ASN A 139 -5.63 -11.91 -6.50
N GLY A 140 -5.21 -11.88 -5.23
CA GLY A 140 -3.81 -12.03 -4.88
C GLY A 140 -2.88 -10.98 -5.51
N LEU A 141 -3.22 -9.69 -5.49
CA LEU A 141 -2.40 -8.64 -6.11
C LEU A 141 -0.94 -8.69 -5.64
N VAL A 142 -0.70 -8.97 -4.35
CA VAL A 142 0.65 -9.13 -3.79
C VAL A 142 1.45 -10.29 -4.40
N VAL A 143 0.76 -11.33 -4.91
CA VAL A 143 1.39 -12.44 -5.65
C VAL A 143 1.89 -11.94 -7.01
N ARG A 144 1.11 -11.08 -7.68
CA ARG A 144 1.53 -10.44 -8.94
C ARG A 144 2.62 -9.39 -8.73
N GLU A 145 2.65 -8.73 -7.58
CA GLU A 145 3.75 -7.85 -7.17
C GLU A 145 5.03 -8.65 -6.94
N ALA A 146 4.96 -9.81 -6.29
CA ALA A 146 6.09 -10.73 -6.15
C ALA A 146 6.58 -11.21 -7.51
N ALA A 147 5.66 -11.63 -8.40
CA ALA A 147 5.97 -12.03 -9.76
C ALA A 147 6.62 -10.90 -10.58
N ALA A 148 6.23 -9.62 -10.38
CA ALA A 148 6.87 -8.48 -11.03
C ALA A 148 8.36 -8.35 -10.68
N CYS A 149 8.77 -8.86 -9.52
CA CYS A 149 10.16 -8.88 -9.03
C CYS A 149 10.85 -10.25 -9.21
N ASP A 150 10.31 -11.12 -10.05
CA ASP A 150 10.78 -12.49 -10.30
C ASP A 150 10.89 -13.33 -9.00
N LEU A 151 9.97 -13.14 -8.07
CA LEU A 151 9.91 -13.83 -6.79
C LEU A 151 8.82 -14.89 -6.80
N ALA A 152 9.20 -16.16 -6.58
CA ALA A 152 8.26 -17.26 -6.51
C ALA A 152 7.40 -17.19 -5.24
N ALA A 153 6.11 -17.52 -5.37
CA ALA A 153 5.16 -17.53 -4.26
C ALA A 153 4.82 -18.97 -3.80
N VAL A 154 4.62 -19.16 -2.49
CA VAL A 154 4.05 -20.36 -1.89
C VAL A 154 2.61 -20.06 -1.49
N LEU A 155 1.65 -20.77 -2.09
CA LEU A 155 0.22 -20.49 -2.05
C LEU A 155 -0.58 -21.74 -1.67
N ILE A 156 -1.79 -21.55 -1.14
CA ILE A 156 -2.73 -22.66 -0.93
C ILE A 156 -3.32 -23.10 -2.27
N ASP A 157 -3.23 -24.37 -2.59
CA ASP A 157 -3.86 -24.95 -3.77
C ASP A 157 -5.38 -24.70 -3.77
N GLY A 158 -5.93 -24.36 -4.94
CA GLY A 158 -7.34 -24.02 -5.09
C GLY A 158 -7.77 -22.66 -4.54
N SER A 159 -6.87 -21.88 -3.91
CA SER A 159 -7.21 -20.51 -3.49
C SER A 159 -7.31 -19.54 -4.66
N CYS A 160 -8.08 -18.44 -4.50
CA CYS A 160 -8.12 -17.38 -5.52
C CYS A 160 -6.74 -16.73 -5.77
N ALA A 161 -5.85 -16.73 -4.78
CA ALA A 161 -4.49 -16.21 -4.92
C ALA A 161 -3.60 -17.13 -5.77
N ALA A 162 -3.89 -18.42 -5.82
CA ALA A 162 -3.18 -19.42 -6.61
C ALA A 162 -3.76 -19.62 -8.01
N GLU A 163 -4.79 -18.85 -8.40
CA GLU A 163 -5.42 -18.99 -9.71
C GLU A 163 -4.42 -18.73 -10.84
N GLY A 164 -4.26 -19.72 -11.72
CA GLY A 164 -3.31 -19.68 -12.83
C GLY A 164 -1.91 -20.15 -12.49
N VAL A 165 -1.62 -20.46 -11.22
CA VAL A 165 -0.32 -20.99 -10.77
C VAL A 165 -0.24 -22.50 -11.01
N THR A 166 0.91 -22.93 -11.51
CA THR A 166 1.27 -24.36 -11.71
C THR A 166 2.39 -24.71 -10.75
N ASP A 167 2.15 -25.71 -9.88
CA ASP A 167 3.13 -26.13 -8.85
C ASP A 167 4.50 -26.49 -9.46
N GLY A 168 5.56 -25.94 -8.88
CA GLY A 168 6.94 -26.15 -9.30
C GLY A 168 7.33 -25.48 -10.62
N VAL A 169 6.41 -24.75 -11.28
CA VAL A 169 6.68 -24.06 -12.55
C VAL A 169 6.73 -22.53 -12.37
N ASP A 170 5.65 -21.93 -11.88
CA ASP A 170 5.53 -20.49 -11.70
C ASP A 170 5.05 -20.09 -10.30
N GLY A 171 5.11 -21.05 -9.37
CA GLY A 171 4.83 -20.93 -7.95
C GLY A 171 4.88 -22.30 -7.30
N PHE A 172 4.63 -22.34 -6.00
CA PHE A 172 4.56 -23.57 -5.22
C PHE A 172 3.22 -23.66 -4.53
N LEU A 173 2.58 -24.82 -4.63
CA LEU A 173 1.27 -25.08 -4.06
C LEU A 173 1.39 -25.98 -2.82
N ILE A 174 0.57 -25.68 -1.81
CA ILE A 174 0.48 -26.40 -0.55
C ILE A 174 -0.97 -26.65 -0.17
N ASP A 175 -1.22 -27.64 0.66
CA ASP A 175 -2.49 -27.76 1.37
C ASP A 175 -2.62 -26.66 2.44
N GLU A 176 -3.85 -26.35 2.85
CA GLU A 176 -4.14 -25.33 3.88
C GLU A 176 -3.72 -25.80 5.29
N ASN A 177 -2.44 -26.12 5.48
CA ASN A 177 -1.89 -26.50 6.77
C ASN A 177 -0.39 -26.25 6.88
N ALA A 178 0.08 -26.08 8.12
CA ALA A 178 1.49 -25.80 8.43
C ALA A 178 2.44 -26.96 8.06
N GLY A 179 1.98 -28.21 8.16
CA GLY A 179 2.79 -29.38 7.83
C GLY A 179 3.15 -29.45 6.36
N SER A 180 2.15 -29.24 5.46
CA SER A 180 2.36 -29.17 4.01
C SER A 180 3.31 -28.02 3.65
N MET A 181 3.14 -26.84 4.26
CA MET A 181 4.02 -25.69 4.04
C MET A 181 5.45 -25.97 4.50
N ALA A 182 5.63 -26.53 5.70
CA ALA A 182 6.97 -26.85 6.22
C ALA A 182 7.69 -27.88 5.34
N ALA A 183 6.99 -28.92 4.89
CA ALA A 183 7.54 -29.92 3.99
C ALA A 183 7.98 -29.32 2.65
N LYS A 184 7.13 -28.47 2.05
CA LYS A 184 7.43 -27.77 0.80
C LYS A 184 8.62 -26.82 0.97
N LEU A 185 8.68 -26.02 2.03
CA LEU A 185 9.82 -25.15 2.32
C LEU A 185 11.12 -25.94 2.53
N GLN A 186 11.06 -27.08 3.24
CA GLN A 186 12.22 -27.93 3.45
C GLN A 186 12.73 -28.56 2.14
N GLU A 187 11.84 -28.91 1.22
CA GLU A 187 12.18 -29.41 -0.11
C GLU A 187 12.87 -28.30 -0.94
N ILE A 188 12.26 -27.11 -1.03
CA ILE A 188 12.72 -26.00 -1.86
C ILE A 188 14.07 -25.47 -1.35
N CYS A 189 14.26 -25.34 -0.02
CA CYS A 189 15.52 -24.87 0.56
C CYS A 189 16.73 -25.75 0.24
N LYS A 190 16.53 -27.00 -0.16
CA LYS A 190 17.60 -27.90 -0.64
C LYS A 190 18.03 -27.60 -2.08
N GLN A 191 17.25 -26.84 -2.81
CA GLN A 191 17.43 -26.54 -4.23
C GLN A 191 17.24 -25.01 -4.48
N PRO A 192 18.11 -24.16 -3.98
CA PRO A 192 17.93 -22.70 -4.06
C PRO A 192 17.82 -22.17 -5.52
N GLU A 193 18.47 -22.83 -6.47
CA GLU A 193 18.37 -22.49 -7.89
C GLU A 193 16.94 -22.65 -8.44
N CYS A 194 16.17 -23.60 -7.88
CA CYS A 194 14.76 -23.80 -8.24
C CYS A 194 13.91 -22.58 -7.88
N MET A 195 14.17 -21.94 -6.73
CA MET A 195 13.44 -20.74 -6.30
C MET A 195 13.55 -19.62 -7.35
N ALA A 196 14.77 -19.32 -7.79
CA ALA A 196 15.03 -18.29 -8.79
C ALA A 196 14.42 -18.65 -10.15
N GLN A 197 14.52 -19.91 -10.60
CA GLN A 197 13.94 -20.34 -11.85
C GLN A 197 12.41 -20.23 -11.85
N VAL A 198 11.75 -20.69 -10.80
CA VAL A 198 10.28 -20.59 -10.63
C VAL A 198 9.85 -19.13 -10.52
N GLY A 199 10.63 -18.28 -9.84
CA GLY A 199 10.39 -16.85 -9.75
C GLY A 199 10.42 -16.15 -11.12
N CYS A 200 11.43 -16.44 -11.96
CA CYS A 200 11.49 -15.93 -13.32
C CYS A 200 10.26 -16.36 -14.15
N GLN A 201 9.84 -17.62 -14.03
CA GLN A 201 8.65 -18.13 -14.72
C GLN A 201 7.36 -17.44 -14.20
N ALA A 202 7.28 -17.19 -12.88
CA ALA A 202 6.19 -16.41 -12.31
C ALA A 202 6.11 -15.01 -12.93
N GLY A 203 7.26 -14.33 -13.06
CA GLY A 203 7.35 -13.04 -13.74
C GLY A 203 6.89 -13.06 -15.17
N ASP A 204 7.19 -14.13 -15.93
CA ASP A 204 6.76 -14.27 -17.33
C ASP A 204 5.27 -14.57 -17.48
N ARG A 205 4.67 -15.30 -16.56
CA ARG A 205 3.33 -15.88 -16.72
C ARG A 205 2.25 -15.20 -15.87
N LEU A 206 2.59 -14.73 -14.68
CA LEU A 206 1.63 -14.20 -13.72
C LEU A 206 1.62 -12.68 -13.65
N TYR A 207 2.71 -12.03 -14.09
CA TYR A 207 2.77 -10.56 -14.08
C TYR A 207 1.76 -9.97 -15.08
N LEU A 208 1.02 -8.97 -14.61
CA LEU A 208 0.12 -8.19 -15.45
C LEU A 208 0.21 -6.73 -15.01
N SER A 209 0.64 -5.85 -15.93
CA SER A 209 0.62 -4.42 -15.68
C SER A 209 -0.82 -3.85 -15.73
N TRP A 210 -1.06 -2.73 -15.03
CA TRP A 210 -2.34 -2.02 -15.18
C TRP A 210 -2.58 -1.58 -16.62
N GLY A 211 -1.54 -1.21 -17.36
CA GLY A 211 -1.66 -0.85 -18.77
C GLY A 211 -2.23 -1.99 -19.61
N ASP A 212 -1.72 -3.20 -19.43
CA ASP A 212 -2.19 -4.40 -20.15
C ASP A 212 -3.58 -4.85 -19.65
N ALA A 213 -3.84 -4.76 -18.35
CA ALA A 213 -5.17 -5.07 -17.81
C ALA A 213 -6.25 -4.15 -18.39
N VAL A 214 -5.98 -2.84 -18.47
CA VAL A 214 -6.89 -1.86 -19.08
C VAL A 214 -7.06 -2.09 -20.57
N LYS A 215 -5.98 -2.45 -21.29
CA LYS A 215 -6.05 -2.81 -22.71
C LYS A 215 -6.97 -4.00 -22.94
N ARG A 216 -6.81 -5.09 -22.16
CA ARG A 216 -7.70 -6.27 -22.21
C ARG A 216 -9.16 -5.89 -21.89
N ALA A 217 -9.37 -5.04 -20.88
CA ALA A 217 -10.71 -4.56 -20.53
C ALA A 217 -11.34 -3.78 -21.70
N ARG A 218 -10.59 -2.87 -22.34
CA ARG A 218 -11.06 -2.09 -23.50
C ARG A 218 -11.46 -2.99 -24.66
N GLU A 219 -10.65 -4.00 -24.99
CA GLU A 219 -10.97 -4.97 -26.04
C GLU A 219 -12.28 -5.71 -25.71
N ARG A 220 -12.44 -6.12 -24.45
CA ARG A 220 -13.69 -6.78 -24.00
C ARG A 220 -14.90 -5.89 -24.08
N TYR A 221 -14.81 -4.62 -23.68
CA TYR A 221 -15.90 -3.67 -23.86
C TYR A 221 -16.28 -3.51 -25.34
N GLY A 222 -15.31 -3.50 -26.26
CA GLY A 222 -15.59 -3.48 -27.70
C GLY A 222 -16.46 -4.67 -28.13
N ILE A 223 -16.09 -5.87 -27.70
CA ILE A 223 -16.88 -7.10 -27.99
C ILE A 223 -18.28 -7.02 -27.39
N VAL A 224 -18.43 -6.55 -26.16
CA VAL A 224 -19.75 -6.40 -25.50
C VAL A 224 -20.61 -5.42 -26.27
N MET A 225 -20.06 -4.27 -26.66
CA MET A 225 -20.80 -3.25 -27.44
C MET A 225 -21.20 -3.77 -28.82
N GLU A 226 -20.36 -4.54 -29.49
CA GLU A 226 -20.69 -5.14 -30.79
C GLU A 226 -21.78 -6.19 -30.64
N ASN A 227 -21.69 -7.08 -29.67
CA ASN A 227 -22.72 -8.08 -29.39
C ASN A 227 -24.06 -7.42 -29.04
N TYR A 228 -24.07 -6.32 -28.27
CA TYR A 228 -25.28 -5.55 -28.02
C TYR A 228 -25.87 -4.96 -29.29
N ARG A 229 -25.05 -4.35 -30.16
CA ARG A 229 -25.52 -3.82 -31.46
C ARG A 229 -26.08 -4.89 -32.39
N MET A 230 -25.58 -6.12 -32.28
CA MET A 230 -26.05 -7.26 -33.07
C MET A 230 -27.28 -7.96 -32.43
N GLY A 231 -27.83 -7.44 -31.35
CA GLY A 231 -28.97 -8.04 -30.65
C GLY A 231 -28.69 -9.43 -30.07
N ARG A 232 -27.41 -9.75 -29.79
CA ARG A 232 -27.01 -11.05 -29.23
C ARG A 232 -27.28 -11.19 -27.72
N TYR A 233 -27.59 -10.11 -27.04
CA TYR A 233 -28.06 -10.14 -25.67
C TYR A 233 -29.60 -10.10 -25.73
N ASP A 234 -30.24 -11.13 -25.21
CA ASP A 234 -31.69 -11.17 -25.10
C ASP A 234 -32.16 -9.91 -24.37
N ASP A 235 -32.96 -9.12 -25.07
CA ASP A 235 -33.60 -7.92 -24.55
C ASP A 235 -34.80 -8.38 -23.68
N HIS A 236 -34.50 -9.24 -22.71
CA HIS A 236 -35.47 -9.52 -21.66
C HIS A 236 -35.61 -8.24 -20.84
N HIS A 237 -36.54 -7.38 -21.28
CA HIS A 237 -37.07 -6.30 -20.44
C HIS A 237 -37.53 -6.91 -19.11
N ARG A 238 -36.57 -7.02 -18.18
CA ARG A 238 -36.93 -7.35 -16.80
C ARG A 238 -37.83 -6.23 -16.31
N PRO A 239 -38.87 -6.51 -15.49
CA PRO A 239 -39.73 -5.46 -14.94
C PRO A 239 -38.97 -4.34 -14.24
N MET A 240 -37.71 -4.61 -13.85
CA MET A 240 -36.75 -3.66 -13.24
C MET A 240 -36.03 -2.78 -14.25
N ASP A 241 -36.00 -3.07 -15.55
CA ASP A 241 -35.20 -2.30 -16.52
C ASP A 241 -35.70 -0.86 -16.64
N GLY A 242 -37.03 -0.65 -16.51
CA GLY A 242 -37.61 0.69 -16.43
C GLY A 242 -37.16 1.46 -15.18
N VAL A 243 -37.01 0.76 -14.06
CA VAL A 243 -36.53 1.33 -12.79
C VAL A 243 -35.01 1.62 -12.87
N LEU A 244 -34.26 0.69 -13.46
CA LEU A 244 -32.79 0.85 -13.64
C LEU A 244 -32.46 1.96 -14.64
N ASN A 245 -33.24 2.07 -15.73
CA ASN A 245 -33.10 3.16 -16.70
C ASN A 245 -33.49 4.52 -16.08
N ALA A 246 -34.55 4.55 -15.26
CA ALA A 246 -34.92 5.73 -14.49
C ALA A 246 -33.83 6.10 -13.46
N GLN A 247 -33.26 5.11 -12.76
CA GLN A 247 -32.09 5.32 -11.88
C GLN A 247 -30.85 5.80 -12.65
N GLY A 248 -30.56 5.23 -13.81
CA GLY A 248 -29.48 5.69 -14.69
C GLY A 248 -29.66 7.15 -15.09
N SER A 249 -30.86 7.54 -15.51
CA SER A 249 -31.19 8.93 -15.86
C SER A 249 -31.10 9.88 -14.67
N ILE A 250 -31.48 9.41 -13.46
CA ILE A 250 -31.34 10.18 -12.21
C ILE A 250 -29.86 10.32 -11.84
N MET A 251 -29.07 9.26 -11.98
CA MET A 251 -27.62 9.30 -11.71
C MET A 251 -26.88 10.21 -12.70
N ASP A 252 -27.24 10.21 -13.97
CA ASP A 252 -26.72 11.13 -14.97
C ASP A 252 -27.10 12.59 -14.67
N ALA A 253 -28.32 12.82 -14.21
CA ALA A 253 -28.75 14.13 -13.77
C ALA A 253 -28.02 14.60 -12.50
N LEU A 254 -27.82 13.69 -11.54
CA LEU A 254 -27.04 13.95 -10.33
C LEU A 254 -25.55 14.16 -10.63
N ALA A 255 -24.98 13.42 -11.59
CA ALA A 255 -23.60 13.64 -12.06
C ALA A 255 -23.46 15.05 -12.68
N LYS A 256 -24.40 15.45 -13.55
CA LYS A 256 -24.42 16.81 -14.11
C LYS A 256 -24.62 17.89 -13.05
N LEU A 257 -25.45 17.65 -12.03
CA LEU A 257 -25.62 18.55 -10.89
C LEU A 257 -24.35 18.61 -10.02
N ARG A 258 -23.65 17.50 -9.87
CA ARG A 258 -22.34 17.45 -9.17
C ARG A 258 -21.30 18.24 -9.94
N ASP A 259 -21.18 18.06 -11.25
CA ASP A 259 -20.22 18.80 -12.10
C ASP A 259 -20.52 20.31 -12.08
N LEU A 260 -21.82 20.69 -12.05
CA LEU A 260 -22.24 22.07 -11.83
C LEU A 260 -21.90 22.56 -10.41
N GLY A 261 -22.07 21.72 -9.42
CA GLY A 261 -21.70 21.98 -8.01
C GLY A 261 -20.20 22.13 -7.82
N ASP A 262 -19.41 21.25 -8.46
CA ASP A 262 -17.95 21.31 -8.42
C ASP A 262 -17.43 22.58 -9.12
N GLY A 263 -18.01 22.97 -10.25
CA GLY A 263 -17.70 24.24 -10.92
C GLY A 263 -18.14 25.50 -10.16
N LEU A 264 -19.19 25.40 -9.33
CA LEU A 264 -19.57 26.46 -8.38
C LEU A 264 -18.63 26.46 -7.16
N ALA A 265 -18.26 25.28 -6.64
CA ALA A 265 -17.35 25.13 -5.52
C ALA A 265 -15.93 25.61 -5.88
N GLU A 266 -15.51 25.42 -7.12
CA GLU A 266 -14.22 25.90 -7.61
C GLU A 266 -14.19 27.44 -7.68
N ARG A 267 -15.25 28.07 -8.23
CA ARG A 267 -15.41 29.54 -8.21
C ARG A 267 -15.56 30.12 -6.79
N TYR A 268 -16.21 29.37 -5.89
CA TYR A 268 -16.27 29.78 -4.48
C TYR A 268 -14.90 29.64 -3.80
N ARG A 269 -14.13 28.63 -4.15
CA ARG A 269 -12.79 28.40 -3.60
C ARG A 269 -11.82 29.49 -4.06
N GLU A 270 -11.83 29.82 -5.36
CA GLU A 270 -11.04 30.93 -5.91
C GLU A 270 -11.39 32.27 -5.20
N GLY A 271 -12.67 32.57 -5.03
CA GLY A 271 -13.09 33.78 -4.29
C GLY A 271 -12.75 33.75 -2.80
N TRP A 272 -12.68 32.54 -2.17
CA TRP A 272 -12.24 32.40 -0.79
C TRP A 272 -10.71 32.48 -0.64
N ASP A 273 -9.97 32.04 -1.63
CA ASP A 273 -8.51 32.14 -1.63
C ASP A 273 -8.07 33.59 -1.83
N GLU A 274 -8.68 34.33 -2.75
CA GLU A 274 -8.48 35.78 -2.89
C GLU A 274 -8.84 36.54 -1.59
N HIS A 275 -9.93 36.15 -0.95
CA HIS A 275 -10.33 36.77 0.32
C HIS A 275 -9.38 36.41 1.47
N ARG A 276 -8.84 35.20 1.48
CA ARG A 276 -7.85 34.72 2.46
C ARG A 276 -6.51 35.41 2.27
N GLU A 277 -6.06 35.60 1.02
CA GLU A 277 -4.84 36.35 0.71
C GLU A 277 -4.98 37.84 1.19
N GLY A 278 -6.09 38.51 0.90
CA GLY A 278 -6.34 39.84 1.38
C GLY A 278 -6.51 39.98 2.90
N ILE A 279 -6.88 38.90 3.61
CA ILE A 279 -6.83 38.86 5.10
C ILE A 279 -5.40 38.67 5.57
N GLN A 280 -4.63 37.82 4.89
CA GLN A 280 -3.24 37.55 5.25
C GLN A 280 -2.38 38.82 5.07
N GLU A 281 -2.51 39.53 3.94
CA GLU A 281 -1.83 40.80 3.70
C GLU A 281 -2.14 41.80 4.80
N ARG A 282 -3.41 42.00 5.15
CA ARG A 282 -3.80 42.92 6.25
C ARG A 282 -3.27 42.49 7.62
N ARG A 283 -3.13 41.18 7.87
CA ARG A 283 -2.50 40.66 9.11
C ARG A 283 -1.01 40.92 9.13
N ASP A 284 -0.36 40.81 8.00
CA ASP A 284 1.09 41.02 7.90
C ASP A 284 1.39 42.54 7.99
N GLU A 285 0.63 43.40 7.33
CA GLU A 285 0.67 44.85 7.50
C GLU A 285 0.45 45.26 8.98
N PHE A 286 -0.58 44.71 9.63
CA PHE A 286 -0.84 44.98 11.04
C PHE A 286 0.28 44.49 11.95
N ARG A 287 0.92 43.36 11.61
CA ARG A 287 2.05 42.82 12.35
C ARG A 287 3.28 43.72 12.21
N GLU A 288 3.54 44.24 11.03
CA GLU A 288 4.64 45.16 10.77
C GLU A 288 4.41 46.50 11.53
N GLU A 289 3.23 47.11 11.40
CA GLU A 289 2.87 48.33 12.16
C GLU A 289 2.97 48.10 13.69
N PHE A 290 2.56 46.93 14.17
CA PHE A 290 2.66 46.63 15.59
C PHE A 290 4.11 46.44 16.05
N GLN A 291 4.97 45.84 15.23
CA GLN A 291 6.39 45.71 15.50
C GLN A 291 7.09 47.07 15.52
N GLU A 292 6.81 47.95 14.56
CA GLU A 292 7.33 49.32 14.54
C GLU A 292 6.96 50.09 15.80
N ARG A 293 5.69 50.07 16.20
CA ARG A 293 5.23 50.71 17.44
C ARG A 293 5.89 50.14 18.71
N LEU A 294 6.17 48.82 18.72
CA LEU A 294 6.88 48.19 19.80
C LEU A 294 8.34 48.63 19.87
N GLU A 295 8.99 48.80 18.73
CA GLU A 295 10.36 49.31 18.66
C GLU A 295 10.44 50.77 19.08
N GLU A 296 9.55 51.65 18.58
CA GLU A 296 9.45 53.04 19.04
C GLU A 296 9.25 53.15 20.55
N HIS A 297 8.40 52.25 21.10
CA HIS A 297 8.14 52.25 22.55
C HIS A 297 9.38 51.70 23.34
N ARG A 298 10.17 50.83 22.76
CA ARG A 298 11.43 50.34 23.36
C ARG A 298 12.53 51.41 23.30
N GLU A 299 12.61 52.12 22.19
CA GLU A 299 13.56 53.23 22.04
C GLU A 299 13.20 54.40 22.96
N GLY A 300 11.94 54.76 23.05
CA GLY A 300 11.45 55.75 24.01
C GLY A 300 11.79 55.40 25.48
N ARG A 301 11.64 54.14 25.89
CA ARG A 301 12.05 53.66 27.22
C ARG A 301 13.56 53.68 27.42
N ARG A 302 14.34 53.38 26.39
CA ARG A 302 15.81 53.47 26.45
C ARG A 302 16.27 54.90 26.61
N ALA A 303 15.69 55.82 25.80
CA ALA A 303 15.98 57.24 25.91
C ALA A 303 15.63 57.82 27.29
N PHE A 304 14.44 57.47 27.82
CA PHE A 304 14.00 57.90 29.15
C PHE A 304 14.91 57.35 30.27
N ARG A 305 15.35 56.09 30.18
CA ARG A 305 16.32 55.54 31.15
C ARG A 305 17.66 56.25 31.09
N THR A 306 18.11 56.60 29.89
CA THR A 306 19.39 57.32 29.70
C THR A 306 19.29 58.72 30.29
N GLU A 307 18.16 59.42 30.07
CA GLU A 307 17.92 60.74 30.62
C GLU A 307 17.84 60.71 32.16
N LEU A 308 17.14 59.71 32.75
CA LEU A 308 17.08 59.49 34.21
C LEU A 308 18.48 59.21 34.79
N LYS A 309 19.30 58.45 34.10
CA LYS A 309 20.70 58.19 34.55
C LYS A 309 21.57 59.43 34.54
N GLN A 310 21.45 60.23 33.46
CA GLN A 310 22.19 61.50 33.35
C GLN A 310 21.71 62.53 34.42
N LYS A 311 20.43 62.62 34.65
CA LYS A 311 19.88 63.48 35.72
C LYS A 311 20.28 63.01 37.13
N GLY A 312 20.34 61.67 37.36
CA GLY A 312 20.84 61.07 38.60
C GLY A 312 22.33 61.38 38.82
N GLU A 313 23.16 61.20 37.80
CA GLU A 313 24.58 61.53 37.87
C GLU A 313 24.84 62.99 38.12
N ALA A 314 24.08 63.88 37.48
CA ALA A 314 24.18 65.35 37.68
C ALA A 314 23.74 65.75 39.11
N LEU A 315 22.77 65.07 39.70
CA LEU A 315 22.34 65.26 41.11
C LEU A 315 23.42 64.80 42.08
N TRP A 316 24.05 63.64 41.82
CA TRP A 316 25.17 63.11 42.61
C TRP A 316 26.38 64.08 42.58
N GLN A 317 26.74 64.60 41.41
CA GLN A 317 27.83 65.57 41.28
C GLN A 317 27.53 66.89 42.00
N LYS A 318 26.25 67.30 42.15
CA LYS A 318 25.86 68.44 42.94
C LYS A 318 25.95 68.18 44.45
N LEU A 319 25.57 66.98 44.89
CA LEU A 319 25.66 66.61 46.29
C LEU A 319 27.11 66.43 46.78
N ASP A 320 28.01 65.93 45.92
CA ASP A 320 29.41 65.75 46.21
C ASP A 320 30.19 67.12 46.41
N ARG A 321 29.59 68.25 46.03
CA ARG A 321 30.11 69.57 46.29
C ARG A 321 29.68 70.19 47.62
N TYR A 322 28.76 69.49 48.33
CA TYR A 322 28.23 69.96 49.59
C TYR A 322 28.62 69.06 50.78
N LEU A 323 29.30 67.93 50.47
CA LEU A 323 29.96 67.05 51.44
C LEU A 323 31.48 67.31 51.43
#